data_49f9bc6d0e26354ea89b138bd4e4d044
#
_entry.id   49f9bc6d0e26354ea89b138bd4e4d044
#
_cell.length_a   1.000
_cell.length_b   1.000
_cell.length_c   1.000
_cell.angle_alpha   90.00
_cell.angle_beta   90.00
_cell.angle_gamma   90.00
#
_symmetry.space_group_name_H-M   'P 1'
#
loop_
_entity.id
_entity.type
_entity.pdbx_description
1 polymer ?
#
loop_
_entity_poly.entity_id
_entity_poly.type
_entity_poly.pdbx_seq_one_letter_code
_entity_poly.pdbx_strand_id
1 'polypeptide(L)'
;SRKREGMTILPPFNTSEAGINTGRADALYGSISYISNSNKEYVLFTDCNVVCSMNYDKFIKAHIAKDADITIAYANGIPSKIENGTELIMDADGRVTGTGLVDCYSSSVNYSLKSMIIRRTLLERLLHEAHSAKIDDFETIVSKNIKHLRIYGYEQTGFVRVLDSLQSYYDVSLELLKLENRKQIFTAD
;
A
#
# COMPACT_ATOMS: atom_id res chain seq x y z
N SER A 1 -20.99 -25.93 -5.94
CA SER A 1 -19.57 -25.58 -6.08
C SER A 1 -19.21 -24.64 -4.94
N ARG A 2 -18.58 -25.17 -3.88
CA ARG A 2 -18.03 -24.33 -2.80
C ARG A 2 -16.90 -23.52 -3.40
N LYS A 3 -17.08 -22.20 -3.56
CA LYS A 3 -15.99 -21.26 -3.85
C LYS A 3 -14.98 -21.42 -2.71
N ARG A 4 -13.78 -21.88 -3.02
CA ARG A 4 -12.67 -21.89 -2.06
C ARG A 4 -12.27 -20.43 -1.86
N GLU A 5 -12.83 -19.80 -0.83
CA GLU A 5 -12.25 -18.62 -0.22
C GLU A 5 -11.00 -19.11 0.49
N GLY A 6 -9.84 -18.72 0.00
CA GLY A 6 -8.58 -19.23 0.55
C GLY A 6 -7.39 -18.43 0.02
N MET A 7 -6.28 -18.58 0.71
CA MET A 7 -5.01 -17.97 0.30
C MET A 7 -4.44 -18.71 -0.92
N THR A 8 -4.10 -17.97 -1.95
CA THR A 8 -3.40 -18.48 -3.14
C THR A 8 -2.00 -17.86 -3.17
N ILE A 9 -0.99 -18.71 -3.21
CA ILE A 9 0.39 -18.28 -3.43
C ILE A 9 0.61 -18.22 -4.94
N LEU A 10 0.90 -17.03 -5.45
CA LEU A 10 1.25 -16.82 -6.85
C LEU A 10 2.78 -16.78 -6.94
N PRO A 11 3.40 -17.80 -7.56
CA PRO A 11 4.84 -17.76 -7.77
C PRO A 11 5.20 -16.64 -8.75
N PRO A 12 6.41 -16.07 -8.69
CA PRO A 12 6.87 -15.12 -9.69
C PRO A 12 6.87 -15.83 -11.06
N PHE A 13 6.00 -15.39 -11.96
CA PHE A 13 5.97 -15.91 -13.31
C PHE A 13 7.11 -15.30 -14.10
N ASN A 14 8.23 -16.00 -14.17
CA ASN A 14 9.28 -15.72 -15.13
C ASN A 14 8.79 -16.25 -16.48
N THR A 15 8.13 -15.41 -17.28
CA THR A 15 7.97 -15.73 -18.71
C THR A 15 9.31 -15.49 -19.40
N SER A 16 9.60 -16.23 -20.45
CA SER A 16 10.82 -16.06 -21.26
C SER A 16 10.98 -14.62 -21.81
N GLU A 17 9.92 -13.84 -21.80
CA GLU A 17 9.88 -12.44 -22.23
C GLU A 17 9.98 -11.42 -21.07
N ALA A 18 9.67 -11.81 -19.84
CA ALA A 18 9.57 -10.89 -18.70
C ALA A 18 10.84 -10.77 -17.85
N GLY A 19 11.85 -11.65 -18.05
CA GLY A 19 13.07 -11.59 -17.25
C GLY A 19 12.83 -11.84 -15.74
N ILE A 20 13.78 -11.41 -14.90
CA ILE A 20 13.65 -11.41 -13.44
C ILE A 20 12.76 -10.21 -13.07
N ASN A 21 11.74 -10.44 -12.23
CA ASN A 21 10.91 -9.36 -11.69
C ASN A 21 11.82 -8.34 -10.99
N THR A 22 11.85 -7.12 -11.50
CA THR A 22 12.73 -6.06 -11.00
C THR A 22 12.04 -5.19 -9.95
N GLY A 23 10.70 -5.25 -9.87
CA GLY A 23 9.95 -4.44 -8.93
C GLY A 23 8.53 -4.92 -8.66
N ARG A 24 7.81 -4.14 -7.86
CA ARG A 24 6.44 -4.43 -7.42
C ARG A 24 5.43 -4.39 -8.57
N ALA A 25 5.59 -3.47 -9.51
CA ALA A 25 4.70 -3.36 -10.66
C ALA A 25 4.81 -4.59 -11.57
N ASP A 26 6.01 -5.09 -11.81
CA ASP A 26 6.26 -6.31 -12.58
C ASP A 26 5.65 -7.55 -11.90
N ALA A 27 5.81 -7.68 -10.58
CA ALA A 27 5.23 -8.78 -9.83
C ALA A 27 3.70 -8.80 -9.91
N LEU A 28 3.08 -7.62 -9.82
CA LEU A 28 1.63 -7.45 -9.98
C LEU A 28 1.20 -7.72 -11.42
N TYR A 29 1.95 -7.25 -12.40
CA TYR A 29 1.68 -7.50 -13.81
C TYR A 29 1.76 -8.99 -14.15
N GLY A 30 2.74 -9.71 -13.62
CA GLY A 30 2.83 -11.16 -13.74
C GLY A 30 1.60 -11.91 -13.19
N SER A 31 0.88 -11.27 -12.28
CA SER A 31 -0.34 -11.83 -11.69
C SER A 31 -1.63 -11.27 -12.30
N ILE A 32 -1.54 -10.50 -13.38
CA ILE A 32 -2.68 -9.76 -13.96
C ILE A 32 -3.83 -10.67 -14.39
N SER A 33 -3.54 -11.84 -14.93
CA SER A 33 -4.57 -12.80 -15.34
C SER A 33 -5.40 -13.30 -14.15
N TYR A 34 -4.76 -13.48 -12.98
CA TYR A 34 -5.47 -13.84 -11.75
C TYR A 34 -6.37 -12.70 -11.27
N ILE A 35 -5.89 -11.47 -11.35
CA ILE A 35 -6.66 -10.26 -10.99
C ILE A 35 -7.84 -10.10 -11.95
N SER A 36 -7.62 -10.20 -13.27
CA SER A 36 -8.64 -10.02 -14.31
C SER A 36 -9.73 -11.08 -14.26
N ASN A 37 -9.39 -12.31 -13.90
CA ASN A 37 -10.36 -13.40 -13.74
C ASN A 37 -11.18 -13.29 -12.44
N SER A 38 -10.85 -12.36 -11.56
CA SER A 38 -11.65 -12.07 -10.38
C SER A 38 -12.90 -11.30 -10.76
N ASN A 39 -14.04 -11.65 -10.15
CA ASN A 39 -15.29 -10.90 -10.30
C ASN A 39 -15.44 -9.79 -9.25
N LYS A 40 -14.38 -9.47 -8.51
CA LYS A 40 -14.39 -8.42 -7.48
C LYS A 40 -14.16 -7.06 -8.12
N GLU A 41 -14.87 -6.04 -7.60
CA GLU A 41 -14.77 -4.68 -8.12
C GLU A 41 -13.49 -3.98 -7.67
N TYR A 42 -13.08 -4.23 -6.43
CA TYR A 42 -11.92 -3.60 -5.81
C TYR A 42 -10.82 -4.61 -5.52
N VAL A 43 -9.60 -4.15 -5.61
CA VAL A 43 -8.40 -4.86 -5.17
C VAL A 43 -7.75 -4.06 -4.06
N LEU A 44 -7.50 -4.74 -2.95
CA LEU A 44 -6.66 -4.21 -1.87
C LEU A 44 -5.32 -4.93 -1.95
N PHE A 45 -4.25 -4.18 -2.00
CA PHE A 45 -2.91 -4.72 -1.87
C PHE A 45 -2.12 -3.98 -0.81
N THR A 46 -1.21 -4.68 -0.17
CA THR A 46 -0.42 -4.17 0.95
C THR A 46 0.95 -4.81 0.95
N ASP A 47 1.92 -4.11 1.50
CA ASP A 47 3.22 -4.68 1.79
C ASP A 47 3.16 -5.51 3.09
N CYS A 48 4.04 -6.50 3.19
CA CYS A 48 4.10 -7.40 4.35
C CYS A 48 5.01 -6.88 5.47
N ASN A 49 5.64 -5.72 5.30
CA ASN A 49 6.58 -5.13 6.25
C ASN A 49 5.96 -4.04 7.14
N VAL A 50 4.64 -3.90 7.14
CA VAL A 50 3.93 -2.95 8.01
C VAL A 50 3.25 -3.69 9.14
N VAL A 51 3.55 -3.30 10.37
CA VAL A 51 2.92 -3.83 11.59
C VAL A 51 1.90 -2.82 12.08
N CYS A 52 0.62 -3.14 11.88
CA CYS A 52 -0.50 -2.34 12.36
C CYS A 52 -1.76 -3.21 12.48
N SER A 53 -2.76 -2.72 13.20
CA SER A 53 -4.10 -3.32 13.23
C SER A 53 -5.03 -2.48 12.36
N MET A 54 -5.14 -2.85 11.07
CA MET A 54 -5.94 -2.11 10.10
C MET A 54 -7.35 -2.70 10.00
N ASN A 55 -8.35 -1.84 10.17
CA ASN A 55 -9.73 -2.22 9.91
C ASN A 55 -10.04 -2.06 8.42
N TYR A 56 -9.95 -3.14 7.66
CA TYR A 56 -10.16 -3.13 6.22
C TYR A 56 -11.58 -2.75 5.82
N ASP A 57 -12.59 -3.06 6.63
CA ASP A 57 -13.98 -2.65 6.35
C ASP A 57 -14.14 -1.12 6.40
N LYS A 58 -13.53 -0.46 7.38
CA LYS A 58 -13.52 1.00 7.45
C LYS A 58 -12.73 1.60 6.30
N PHE A 59 -11.61 0.99 5.93
CA PHE A 59 -10.78 1.43 4.82
C PHE A 59 -11.53 1.38 3.49
N ILE A 60 -12.21 0.25 3.19
CA ILE A 60 -13.04 0.11 1.98
C ILE A 60 -14.22 1.09 1.99
N LYS A 61 -14.91 1.26 3.13
CA LYS A 61 -16.00 2.22 3.25
C LYS A 61 -15.54 3.65 3.00
N ALA A 62 -14.36 4.05 3.48
CA ALA A 62 -13.79 5.37 3.22
C ALA A 62 -13.49 5.57 1.73
N HIS A 63 -12.96 4.55 1.05
CA HIS A 63 -12.72 4.57 -0.40
C HIS A 63 -14.03 4.79 -1.18
N ILE A 64 -15.06 4.05 -0.86
CA ILE A 64 -16.37 4.15 -1.52
C ILE A 64 -17.02 5.51 -1.23
N ALA A 65 -16.98 5.99 0.01
CA ALA A 65 -17.58 7.25 0.42
C ALA A 65 -16.99 8.48 -0.28
N LYS A 66 -15.71 8.42 -0.63
CA LYS A 66 -15.00 9.47 -1.39
C LYS A 66 -15.14 9.31 -2.91
N ASP A 67 -15.80 8.25 -3.38
CA ASP A 67 -15.83 7.87 -4.80
C ASP A 67 -14.40 7.93 -5.40
N ALA A 68 -13.44 7.41 -4.63
CA ALA A 68 -12.04 7.47 -4.96
C ALA A 68 -11.68 6.50 -6.10
N ASP A 69 -10.70 6.86 -6.89
CA ASP A 69 -10.08 5.96 -7.86
C ASP A 69 -9.01 5.09 -7.17
N ILE A 70 -8.26 5.73 -6.25
CA ILE A 70 -7.27 5.07 -5.39
C ILE A 70 -7.39 5.64 -3.98
N THR A 71 -7.30 4.80 -2.96
CA THR A 71 -7.11 5.25 -1.57
C THR A 71 -5.85 4.62 -1.01
N ILE A 72 -4.97 5.45 -0.47
CA ILE A 72 -3.67 5.05 0.07
C ILE A 72 -3.72 5.18 1.59
N ALA A 73 -3.43 4.08 2.29
CA ALA A 73 -3.27 4.15 3.74
C ALA A 73 -1.97 4.87 4.10
N TYR A 74 -2.04 5.77 5.05
CA TYR A 74 -0.88 6.50 5.56
C TYR A 74 -0.91 6.55 7.09
N ALA A 75 0.22 6.85 7.68
CA ALA A 75 0.32 7.22 9.08
C ALA A 75 1.10 8.54 9.20
N ASN A 76 0.83 9.26 10.29
CA ASN A 76 1.58 10.45 10.65
C ASN A 76 2.72 10.06 11.60
N GLY A 77 3.93 10.53 11.36
CA GLY A 77 5.08 10.15 12.17
C GLY A 77 6.32 11.01 11.97
N ILE A 78 7.32 10.73 12.79
CA ILE A 78 8.60 11.43 12.79
C ILE A 78 9.50 10.79 11.71
N PRO A 79 9.96 11.55 10.73
CA PRO A 79 10.71 11.04 9.58
C PRO A 79 12.01 10.31 9.92
N SER A 80 12.68 10.71 10.99
CA SER A 80 13.97 10.10 11.42
C SER A 80 13.88 8.61 11.74
N LYS A 81 12.67 8.06 11.79
CA LYS A 81 12.40 6.63 12.02
C LYS A 81 11.91 5.90 10.77
N ILE A 82 11.89 6.58 9.62
CA ILE A 82 11.34 6.05 8.37
C ILE A 82 12.42 6.20 7.31
N GLU A 83 13.06 5.08 6.97
CA GLU A 83 14.02 5.03 5.88
C GLU A 83 13.29 4.80 4.54
N ASN A 84 13.62 5.58 3.52
CA ASN A 84 13.08 5.46 2.16
C ASN A 84 11.54 5.47 2.09
N GLY A 85 10.87 6.21 2.99
CA GLY A 85 9.43 6.39 2.98
C GLY A 85 8.95 7.32 1.88
N THR A 86 7.72 7.08 1.41
CA THR A 86 7.02 8.00 0.50
C THR A 86 6.10 8.90 1.31
N GLU A 87 6.32 10.21 1.24
CA GLU A 87 5.44 11.22 1.81
C GLU A 87 4.23 11.43 0.92
N LEU A 88 3.05 11.57 1.53
CA LEU A 88 1.81 11.98 0.87
C LEU A 88 1.52 13.45 1.18
N ILE A 89 1.52 14.28 0.14
CA ILE A 89 1.12 15.69 0.22
C ILE A 89 -0.37 15.75 -0.08
N MET A 90 -1.17 16.22 0.88
CA MET A 90 -2.63 16.22 0.78
C MET A 90 -3.20 17.62 1.00
N ASP A 91 -4.35 17.86 0.39
CA ASP A 91 -5.16 19.05 0.68
C ASP A 91 -6.03 18.86 1.94
N ALA A 92 -6.83 19.89 2.26
CA ALA A 92 -7.71 19.90 3.44
C ALA A 92 -8.81 18.81 3.41
N ASP A 93 -9.16 18.33 2.22
CA ASP A 93 -10.16 17.26 2.04
C ASP A 93 -9.56 15.85 2.09
N GLY A 94 -8.24 15.76 2.28
CA GLY A 94 -7.47 14.52 2.30
C GLY A 94 -7.18 13.95 0.91
N ARG A 95 -7.35 14.76 -0.15
CA ARG A 95 -6.97 14.38 -1.50
C ARG A 95 -5.45 14.50 -1.66
N VAL A 96 -4.83 13.46 -2.21
CA VAL A 96 -3.40 13.46 -2.49
C VAL A 96 -3.14 14.33 -3.71
N THR A 97 -2.37 15.39 -3.51
CA THR A 97 -1.99 16.39 -4.52
C THR A 97 -0.56 16.20 -5.01
N GLY A 98 0.25 15.45 -4.25
CA GLY A 98 1.64 15.16 -4.58
C GLY A 98 2.21 14.05 -3.71
N THR A 99 3.35 13.54 -4.12
CA THR A 99 4.17 12.60 -3.34
C THR A 99 5.62 13.08 -3.34
N GLY A 100 6.34 12.77 -2.29
CA GLY A 100 7.75 13.09 -2.13
C GLY A 100 8.50 11.99 -1.39
N LEU A 101 9.81 12.09 -1.34
CA LEU A 101 10.59 11.31 -0.39
C LEU A 101 10.42 11.96 0.99
N VAL A 102 10.36 11.11 2.01
CA VAL A 102 10.30 11.59 3.39
C VAL A 102 11.56 12.40 3.71
N ASP A 103 11.36 13.66 4.09
CA ASP A 103 12.45 14.52 4.52
C ASP A 103 12.75 14.28 6.01
N CYS A 104 13.94 13.78 6.31
CA CYS A 104 14.38 13.46 7.69
C CYS A 104 14.48 14.68 8.62
N TYR A 105 14.42 15.90 8.09
CA TYR A 105 14.44 17.14 8.88
C TYR A 105 13.05 17.64 9.24
N SER A 106 12.00 17.08 8.69
CA SER A 106 10.63 17.46 9.02
C SER A 106 10.24 17.03 10.44
N SER A 107 9.41 17.82 11.10
CA SER A 107 8.92 17.52 12.46
C SER A 107 7.93 16.35 12.48
N SER A 108 7.14 16.20 11.41
CA SER A 108 6.19 15.11 11.20
C SER A 108 5.77 15.09 9.74
N VAL A 109 5.54 13.90 9.19
CA VAL A 109 5.09 13.69 7.82
C VAL A 109 3.98 12.66 7.75
N ASN A 110 3.15 12.74 6.71
CA ASN A 110 2.20 11.69 6.35
C ASN A 110 2.90 10.71 5.41
N TYR A 111 3.32 9.56 5.92
CA TYR A 111 4.03 8.57 5.13
C TYR A 111 3.12 7.43 4.70
N SER A 112 3.28 7.01 3.45
CA SER A 112 2.55 5.89 2.86
C SER A 112 2.87 4.58 3.59
N LEU A 113 1.82 3.81 3.90
CA LEU A 113 1.94 2.43 4.40
C LEU A 113 2.01 1.41 3.26
N LYS A 114 2.09 1.88 2.02
CA LYS A 114 2.10 1.03 0.81
C LYS A 114 0.92 0.05 0.75
N SER A 115 -0.16 0.38 1.44
CA SER A 115 -1.44 -0.32 1.40
C SER A 115 -2.44 0.54 0.64
N MET A 116 -3.05 -0.02 -0.40
CA MET A 116 -3.90 0.73 -1.33
C MET A 116 -5.15 -0.05 -1.70
N ILE A 117 -6.25 0.66 -1.85
CA ILE A 117 -7.47 0.16 -2.47
C ILE A 117 -7.60 0.83 -3.83
N ILE A 118 -7.85 0.04 -4.84
CA ILE A 118 -8.00 0.50 -6.23
C ILE A 118 -9.09 -0.30 -6.93
N ARG A 119 -9.83 0.34 -7.83
CA ARG A 119 -10.77 -0.35 -8.71
C ARG A 119 -10.02 -1.30 -9.64
N ARG A 120 -10.46 -2.56 -9.73
CA ARG A 120 -9.76 -3.62 -10.50
C ARG A 120 -9.43 -3.21 -11.93
N THR A 121 -10.40 -2.64 -12.65
CA THR A 121 -10.20 -2.20 -14.03
C THR A 121 -9.19 -1.07 -14.19
N LEU A 122 -9.10 -0.18 -13.20
CA LEU A 122 -8.08 0.86 -13.16
C LEU A 122 -6.70 0.26 -12.88
N LEU A 123 -6.61 -0.69 -11.93
CA LEU A 123 -5.35 -1.40 -11.64
C LEU A 123 -4.80 -2.09 -12.89
N GLU A 124 -5.64 -2.83 -13.61
CA GLU A 124 -5.25 -3.49 -14.85
C GLU A 124 -4.68 -2.50 -15.88
N ARG A 125 -5.34 -1.36 -16.07
CA ARG A 125 -4.86 -0.30 -16.97
C ARG A 125 -3.50 0.26 -16.53
N LEU A 126 -3.36 0.58 -15.25
CA LEU A 126 -2.11 1.13 -14.71
C LEU A 126 -0.96 0.13 -14.78
N LEU A 127 -1.22 -1.16 -14.57
CA LEU A 127 -0.20 -2.20 -14.71
C LEU A 127 0.26 -2.37 -16.16
N HIS A 128 -0.65 -2.30 -17.15
CA HIS A 128 -0.28 -2.30 -18.56
C HIS A 128 0.54 -1.06 -18.93
N GLU A 129 0.19 0.11 -18.39
CA GLU A 129 0.95 1.35 -18.59
C GLU A 129 2.34 1.23 -17.98
N ALA A 130 2.46 0.72 -16.74
CA ALA A 130 3.74 0.51 -16.06
C ALA A 130 4.65 -0.43 -16.87
N HIS A 131 4.11 -1.58 -17.28
CA HIS A 131 4.85 -2.56 -18.05
C HIS A 131 5.33 -2.00 -19.40
N SER A 132 4.47 -1.30 -20.13
CA SER A 132 4.81 -0.67 -21.43
C SER A 132 5.87 0.43 -21.28
N ALA A 133 5.83 1.18 -20.18
CA ALA A 133 6.77 2.26 -19.87
C ALA A 133 8.03 1.77 -19.13
N LYS A 134 8.16 0.47 -18.84
CA LYS A 134 9.23 -0.14 -18.04
C LYS A 134 9.41 0.53 -16.68
N ILE A 135 8.29 0.78 -15.99
CA ILE A 135 8.26 1.37 -14.65
C ILE A 135 8.05 0.23 -13.65
N ASP A 136 9.05 -0.03 -12.84
CA ASP A 136 9.07 -1.16 -11.91
C ASP A 136 8.36 -0.84 -10.59
N ASP A 137 8.29 0.46 -10.24
CA ASP A 137 7.66 0.93 -9.01
C ASP A 137 6.23 1.41 -9.25
N PHE A 138 5.27 0.77 -8.55
CA PHE A 138 3.85 1.12 -8.68
C PHE A 138 3.53 2.52 -8.13
N GLU A 139 4.26 2.99 -7.11
CA GLU A 139 4.06 4.33 -6.55
C GLU A 139 4.44 5.41 -7.57
N THR A 140 5.44 5.16 -8.40
CA THR A 140 5.82 6.05 -9.51
C THR A 140 4.69 6.19 -10.54
N ILE A 141 3.99 5.10 -10.88
CA ILE A 141 2.85 5.17 -11.80
C ILE A 141 1.69 5.93 -11.19
N VAL A 142 1.41 5.73 -9.90
CA VAL A 142 0.38 6.47 -9.16
C VAL A 142 0.72 7.97 -9.14
N SER A 143 1.98 8.32 -8.85
CA SER A 143 2.44 9.72 -8.81
C SER A 143 2.28 10.44 -10.15
N LYS A 144 2.55 9.77 -11.26
CA LYS A 144 2.36 10.33 -12.61
C LYS A 144 0.88 10.63 -12.91
N ASN A 145 -0.02 9.88 -12.31
CA ASN A 145 -1.45 9.97 -12.55
C ASN A 145 -2.21 10.83 -11.52
N ILE A 146 -1.54 11.42 -10.52
CA ILE A 146 -2.18 12.19 -9.43
C ILE A 146 -3.12 13.29 -9.95
N LYS A 147 -2.76 13.97 -11.04
CA LYS A 147 -3.57 15.05 -11.61
C LYS A 147 -4.85 14.58 -12.27
N HIS A 148 -4.91 13.32 -12.67
CA HIS A 148 -6.00 12.74 -13.47
C HIS A 148 -6.89 11.79 -12.67
N LEU A 149 -6.42 11.35 -11.50
CA LEU A 149 -7.12 10.42 -10.63
C LEU A 149 -7.56 11.09 -9.33
N ARG A 150 -8.66 10.61 -8.76
CA ARG A 150 -9.13 11.00 -7.42
C ARG A 150 -8.46 10.08 -6.41
N ILE A 151 -7.31 10.52 -5.91
CA ILE A 151 -6.51 9.78 -4.94
C ILE A 151 -6.69 10.40 -3.58
N TYR A 152 -7.05 9.60 -2.58
CA TYR A 152 -7.26 10.05 -1.20
C TYR A 152 -6.39 9.29 -0.22
N GLY A 153 -6.01 9.96 0.86
CA GLY A 153 -5.37 9.35 2.01
C GLY A 153 -6.41 8.74 2.97
N TYR A 154 -6.05 7.61 3.58
CA TYR A 154 -6.76 7.03 4.71
C TYR A 154 -5.79 6.92 5.87
N GLU A 155 -6.07 7.65 6.95
CA GLU A 155 -5.20 7.66 8.12
C GLU A 155 -5.35 6.38 8.94
N GLN A 156 -4.25 5.67 9.10
CA GLN A 156 -4.13 4.57 10.04
C GLN A 156 -3.56 5.09 11.36
N THR A 157 -4.39 5.09 12.39
CA THR A 157 -4.03 5.53 13.73
C THR A 157 -3.60 4.37 14.62
N GLY A 158 -3.04 4.69 15.80
CA GLY A 158 -2.60 3.70 16.79
C GLY A 158 -1.17 3.21 16.54
N PHE A 159 -0.92 1.96 16.91
CA PHE A 159 0.41 1.37 16.74
C PHE A 159 0.67 1.05 15.26
N VAL A 160 1.57 1.81 14.66
CA VAL A 160 2.01 1.60 13.27
C VAL A 160 3.53 1.61 13.23
N ARG A 161 4.12 0.58 12.66
CA ARG A 161 5.58 0.46 12.46
C ARG A 161 5.88 -0.12 11.09
N VAL A 162 6.95 0.36 10.49
CA VAL A 162 7.48 -0.16 9.22
C VAL A 162 8.77 -0.93 9.52
N LEU A 163 8.87 -2.14 8.99
CA LEU A 163 10.04 -2.99 9.11
C LEU A 163 10.88 -2.84 7.83
N ASP A 164 11.75 -1.86 7.80
CA ASP A 164 12.58 -1.51 6.64
C ASP A 164 14.07 -1.87 6.81
N SER A 165 14.45 -2.25 8.03
CA SER A 165 15.81 -2.64 8.38
C SER A 165 15.82 -3.72 9.46
N LEU A 166 16.97 -4.38 9.64
CA LEU A 166 17.16 -5.33 10.75
C LEU A 166 17.03 -4.63 12.11
N GLN A 167 17.45 -3.37 12.19
CA GLN A 167 17.32 -2.57 13.40
C GLN A 167 15.85 -2.27 13.70
N SER A 168 15.05 -1.84 12.72
CA SER A 168 13.63 -1.60 12.90
C SER A 168 12.88 -2.87 13.31
N TYR A 169 13.23 -4.01 12.73
CA TYR A 169 12.68 -5.32 13.14
C TYR A 169 12.97 -5.63 14.62
N TYR A 170 14.22 -5.41 15.06
CA TYR A 170 14.62 -5.64 16.45
C TYR A 170 13.88 -4.71 17.40
N ASP A 171 13.86 -3.41 17.11
CA ASP A 171 13.23 -2.40 17.94
C ASP A 171 11.70 -2.63 18.08
N VAL A 172 11.03 -2.92 16.96
CA VAL A 172 9.60 -3.23 16.96
C VAL A 172 9.31 -4.52 17.72
N SER A 173 10.18 -5.53 17.61
CA SER A 173 10.05 -6.76 18.39
C SER A 173 10.09 -6.49 19.89
N LEU A 174 10.98 -5.60 20.35
CA LEU A 174 11.04 -5.18 21.74
C LEU A 174 9.84 -4.31 22.15
N GLU A 175 9.38 -3.41 21.27
CA GLU A 175 8.18 -2.62 21.53
C GLU A 175 6.94 -3.50 21.72
N LEU A 176 6.84 -4.61 20.99
CA LEU A 176 5.73 -5.58 21.11
C LEU A 176 5.79 -6.44 22.39
N LEU A 177 6.87 -6.42 23.15
CA LEU A 177 6.89 -7.02 24.49
C LEU A 177 6.05 -6.21 25.48
N LYS A 178 5.83 -4.93 25.23
CA LYS A 178 4.97 -4.08 26.07
C LYS A 178 3.50 -4.45 25.86
N LEU A 179 2.80 -4.72 26.98
CA LEU A 179 1.39 -5.16 26.94
C LEU A 179 0.47 -4.14 26.25
N GLU A 180 0.74 -2.85 26.44
CA GLU A 180 -0.02 -1.75 25.84
C GLU A 180 0.03 -1.76 24.29
N ASN A 181 1.21 -2.04 23.71
CA ASN A 181 1.39 -2.14 22.28
C ASN A 181 0.75 -3.41 21.71
N ARG A 182 0.91 -4.54 22.41
CA ARG A 182 0.27 -5.79 22.01
C ARG A 182 -1.25 -5.69 21.98
N LYS A 183 -1.85 -5.00 22.94
CA LYS A 183 -3.29 -4.76 22.96
C LYS A 183 -3.80 -3.98 21.75
N GLN A 184 -2.98 -3.08 21.19
CA GLN A 184 -3.36 -2.33 20.00
C GLN A 184 -3.30 -3.19 18.71
N ILE A 185 -2.48 -4.24 18.69
CA ILE A 185 -2.30 -5.09 17.51
C ILE A 185 -3.17 -6.35 17.58
N PHE A 186 -3.28 -6.95 18.75
CA PHE A 186 -3.90 -8.26 18.96
C PHE A 186 -5.17 -8.18 19.80
N THR A 187 -5.88 -7.07 19.81
CA THR A 187 -7.23 -7.05 20.39
C THR A 187 -8.11 -7.95 19.54
N ALA A 188 -8.59 -9.02 20.15
CA ALA A 188 -9.71 -9.77 19.59
C ALA A 188 -10.95 -8.86 19.67
N ASP A 189 -11.50 -8.47 18.53
CA ASP A 189 -12.86 -7.97 18.41
C ASP A 189 -13.82 -9.16 18.49
#